data_b8521e1708017cb6df76498e8830f12c
#
_entry.id   b8521e1708017cb6df76498e8830f12c
#
_cell.length_a   1.000
_cell.length_b   1.000
_cell.length_c   1.000
_cell.angle_alpha   90.00
_cell.angle_beta   90.00
_cell.angle_gamma   90.00
#
_symmetry.space_group_name_H-M   'P 1'
#
loop_
_entity.id
_entity.type
_entity.pdbx_description
1 polymer ?
#
loop_
_entity_poly.entity_id
_entity_poly.type
_entity_poly.pdbx_seq_one_letter_code
_entity_poly.pdbx_strand_id
1 'polypeptide(L)'
;MTAAITNEEVLRREEVARQGVAAVFRLIRRGDGFAVSVECRGKSEEVGRFPGGEAEARRFFELAVREFVLPGTLADVRRDLCVGD
;
A
#
# COMPACT_ATOMS: atom_id res chain seq x y z
N MET A 1 30.19 0.37 -3.67
CA MET A 1 29.42 0.08 -3.38
C MET A 1 28.38 0.09 -3.94
N THR A 2 27.86 -0.41 -4.13
CA THR A 2 26.96 -0.30 -4.75
C THR A 2 25.84 -0.33 -4.25
N ALA A 3 25.42 0.46 -4.15
CA ALA A 3 24.30 0.59 -3.73
C ALA A 3 23.37 -0.23 -4.23
N ALA A 4 22.73 -0.75 -3.50
CA ALA A 4 21.69 -1.42 -3.94
C ALA A 4 20.82 -0.56 -4.61
N ILE A 5 20.66 -0.76 -5.76
CA ILE A 5 19.83 -0.01 -6.44
C ILE A 5 18.52 -0.54 -6.29
N THR A 6 17.76 0.02 -5.47
CA THR A 6 16.40 -0.38 -5.45
C THR A 6 15.73 0.50 -6.42
N ASN A 7 15.10 0.00 -7.33
CA ASN A 7 14.27 0.78 -8.21
C ASN A 7 12.95 1.10 -7.54
N GLU A 8 13.01 1.43 -6.27
CA GLU A 8 11.80 1.68 -5.51
C GLU A 8 11.54 3.17 -5.46
N GLU A 9 10.33 3.57 -5.76
CA GLU A 9 9.96 4.97 -5.75
C GLU A 9 8.62 5.12 -5.05
N VAL A 10 8.55 6.00 -4.06
CA VAL A 10 7.29 6.27 -3.38
C VAL A 10 6.53 7.31 -4.18
N LEU A 11 5.42 6.89 -4.77
CA LEU A 11 4.61 7.77 -5.61
C LEU A 11 3.62 8.59 -4.79
N ARG A 12 3.10 8.03 -3.71
CA ARG A 12 2.19 8.72 -2.82
C ARG A 12 2.47 8.29 -1.40
N ARG A 13 2.31 9.22 -0.49
CA ARG A 13 2.44 8.94 0.93
C ARG A 13 1.38 9.73 1.66
N GLU A 14 0.54 9.06 2.44
CA GLU A 14 -0.50 9.71 3.23
C GLU A 14 -0.37 9.28 4.67
N GLU A 15 -0.40 10.25 5.56
CA GLU A 15 -0.39 9.97 6.98
C GLU A 15 -1.75 10.34 7.53
N VAL A 16 -2.43 9.38 8.12
CA VAL A 16 -3.80 9.56 8.59
C VAL A 16 -3.88 9.15 10.04
N ALA A 17 -4.57 9.96 10.83
CA ALA A 17 -4.77 9.64 12.23
C ALA A 17 -6.27 9.61 12.51
N ARG A 18 -6.73 8.55 13.17
CA ARG A 18 -8.12 8.44 13.59
C ARG A 18 -8.15 7.89 15.00
N GLN A 19 -8.87 8.58 15.88
CA GLN A 19 -9.08 8.11 17.24
C GLN A 19 -7.77 7.80 17.94
N GLY A 20 -6.77 8.67 17.75
CA GLY A 20 -5.49 8.51 18.39
C GLY A 20 -4.56 7.49 17.75
N VAL A 21 -4.95 6.88 16.65
CA VAL A 21 -4.11 5.92 15.94
C VAL A 21 -3.64 6.56 14.66
N ALA A 22 -2.34 6.57 14.43
CA ALA A 22 -1.76 7.15 13.22
C ALA A 22 -1.19 6.03 12.35
N ALA A 23 -1.46 6.12 11.07
CA ALA A 23 -0.97 5.15 10.10
C ALA A 23 -0.40 5.89 8.90
N VAL A 24 0.62 5.32 8.29
CA VAL A 24 1.25 5.86 7.09
C VAL A 24 1.01 4.90 5.95
N PHE A 25 0.41 5.41 4.88
CA PHE A 25 0.11 4.63 3.69
C PHE A 25 1.02 5.09 2.57
N ARG A 26 1.57 4.15 1.80
CA ARG A 26 2.45 4.48 0.69
C ARG A 26 2.02 3.72 -0.55
N LEU A 27 2.07 4.40 -1.68
CA LEU A 27 1.96 3.78 -2.98
C LEU A 27 3.34 3.76 -3.58
N ILE A 28 3.85 2.59 -3.92
CA ILE A 28 5.25 2.41 -4.26
C ILE A 28 5.34 1.79 -5.64
N ARG A 29 6.23 2.32 -6.46
CA ARG A 29 6.63 1.65 -7.70
C ARG A 29 7.94 0.93 -7.44
N ARG A 30 7.97 -0.36 -7.75
CA ARG A 30 9.15 -1.17 -7.51
C ARG A 30 9.44 -1.97 -8.76
N GLY A 31 10.50 -1.60 -9.47
CA GLY A 31 10.78 -2.20 -10.75
C GLY A 31 9.67 -1.90 -11.73
N ASP A 32 9.08 -2.93 -12.30
CA ASP A 32 7.95 -2.75 -13.22
C ASP A 32 6.62 -3.06 -12.54
N GLY A 33 6.60 -3.14 -11.24
CA GLY A 33 5.37 -3.42 -10.52
C GLY A 33 5.05 -2.33 -9.51
N PHE A 34 3.94 -2.53 -8.81
CA PHE A 34 3.47 -1.58 -7.82
C PHE A 34 3.12 -2.28 -6.53
N ALA A 35 3.16 -1.54 -5.45
CA ALA A 35 2.83 -2.07 -4.13
C ALA A 35 2.14 -0.97 -3.32
N VAL A 36 1.32 -1.39 -2.36
CA VAL A 36 0.73 -0.49 -1.40
C VAL A 36 1.10 -1.00 -0.02
N SER A 37 1.57 -0.11 0.84
CA SER A 37 1.96 -0.49 2.18
C SER A 37 1.27 0.38 3.21
N VAL A 38 1.11 -0.16 4.40
CA VAL A 38 0.62 0.60 5.54
C VAL A 38 1.50 0.27 6.73
N GLU A 39 1.81 1.30 7.50
CA GLU A 39 2.62 1.16 8.70
C GLU A 39 1.90 1.81 9.86
N CYS A 40 1.79 1.11 10.98
CA CYS A 40 1.09 1.61 12.15
C CYS A 40 1.70 0.99 13.39
N ARG A 41 2.15 1.82 14.31
CA ARG A 41 2.65 1.38 15.62
C ARG A 41 3.75 0.33 15.50
N GLY A 42 4.68 0.55 14.57
CA GLY A 42 5.80 -0.37 14.42
C GLY A 42 5.49 -1.63 13.63
N LYS A 43 4.26 -1.81 13.21
CA LYS A 43 3.87 -2.92 12.36
C LYS A 43 3.64 -2.42 10.97
N SER A 44 3.92 -3.25 9.98
CA SER A 44 3.72 -2.86 8.60
C SER A 44 3.23 -4.04 7.78
N GLU A 45 2.52 -3.74 6.73
CA GLU A 45 2.06 -4.74 5.78
C GLU A 45 2.13 -4.15 4.39
N GLU A 46 2.48 -4.98 3.42
CA GLU A 46 2.59 -4.53 2.05
C GLU A 46 1.93 -5.56 1.14
N VAL A 47 1.19 -5.08 0.14
CA VAL A 47 0.63 -5.95 -0.89
C VAL A 47 1.12 -5.47 -2.23
N GLY A 48 1.37 -6.41 -3.12
CA GLY A 48 1.85 -6.12 -4.45
C GLY A 48 1.04 -6.84 -5.49
N ARG A 49 1.60 -6.87 -6.71
CA ARG A 49 1.01 -7.60 -7.82
C ARG A 49 -0.35 -7.04 -8.20
N PHE A 50 -0.32 -5.87 -8.77
CA PHE A 50 -1.54 -5.26 -9.29
C PHE A 50 -1.53 -5.46 -10.81
N PRO A 51 -2.24 -6.48 -11.31
CA PRO A 51 -2.22 -6.75 -12.75
C PRO A 51 -2.72 -5.59 -13.60
N GLY A 52 -3.59 -4.77 -13.04
CA GLY A 52 -4.08 -3.59 -13.74
C GLY A 52 -3.11 -2.42 -13.73
N GLY A 53 -1.92 -2.61 -13.18
CA GLY A 53 -0.89 -1.58 -13.22
C GLY A 53 -1.12 -0.47 -12.23
N GLU A 54 -0.59 0.69 -12.56
CA GLU A 54 -0.62 1.83 -11.64
C GLU A 54 -2.05 2.24 -11.30
N ALA A 55 -2.96 2.19 -12.27
CA ALA A 55 -4.34 2.63 -12.00
C ALA A 55 -4.99 1.76 -10.93
N GLU A 56 -4.78 0.45 -11.01
CA GLU A 56 -5.33 -0.45 -10.01
C GLU A 56 -4.68 -0.23 -8.65
N ALA A 57 -3.36 -0.08 -8.64
CA ALA A 57 -2.64 0.13 -7.39
C ALA A 57 -3.08 1.44 -6.74
N ARG A 58 -3.28 2.48 -7.55
CA ARG A 58 -3.69 3.78 -7.03
C ARG A 58 -5.10 3.71 -6.45
N ARG A 59 -6.00 3.00 -7.11
CA ARG A 59 -7.35 2.83 -6.57
C ARG A 59 -7.33 2.08 -5.25
N PHE A 60 -6.49 1.05 -5.16
CA PHE A 60 -6.39 0.30 -3.92
C PHE A 60 -5.77 1.17 -2.81
N PHE A 61 -4.76 1.97 -3.16
CA PHE A 61 -4.16 2.88 -2.20
C PHE A 61 -5.21 3.86 -1.64
N GLU A 62 -6.01 4.43 -2.53
CA GLU A 62 -7.04 5.38 -2.09
C GLU A 62 -8.08 4.71 -1.21
N LEU A 63 -8.45 3.49 -1.54
CA LEU A 63 -9.38 2.74 -0.72
C LEU A 63 -8.79 2.47 0.66
N ALA A 64 -7.53 2.05 0.71
CA ALA A 64 -6.88 1.75 1.98
C ALA A 64 -6.82 2.98 2.87
N VAL A 65 -6.52 4.14 2.30
CA VAL A 65 -6.48 5.39 3.05
C VAL A 65 -7.88 5.74 3.54
N ARG A 66 -8.86 5.67 2.64
CA ARG A 66 -10.23 6.07 2.99
C ARG A 66 -10.81 5.19 4.08
N GLU A 67 -10.56 3.88 3.98
CA GLU A 67 -11.11 2.92 4.94
C GLU A 67 -10.21 2.74 6.13
N PHE A 68 -9.05 3.38 6.16
CA PHE A 68 -8.11 3.28 7.27
C PHE A 68 -7.74 1.82 7.54
N VAL A 69 -7.33 1.12 6.49
CA VAL A 69 -7.01 -0.30 6.60
C VAL A 69 -5.66 -0.46 7.27
N LEU A 70 -5.62 -1.15 8.38
CA LEU A 70 -4.41 -1.27 9.21
C LEU A 70 -3.64 -2.54 8.88
N PRO A 71 -2.36 -2.62 9.32
CA PRO A 71 -1.60 -3.85 9.11
C PRO A 71 -2.30 -5.05 9.71
N GLY A 72 -2.25 -6.15 9.00
CA GLY A 72 -2.94 -7.37 9.39
C GLY A 72 -4.18 -7.64 8.59
N THR A 73 -4.75 -6.61 7.94
CA THR A 73 -5.96 -6.80 7.14
C THR A 73 -5.79 -6.33 5.71
N LEU A 74 -4.65 -5.72 5.37
CA LEU A 74 -4.48 -5.15 4.04
C LEU A 74 -4.57 -6.22 2.95
N ALA A 75 -3.93 -7.36 3.16
CA ALA A 75 -3.98 -8.44 2.18
C ALA A 75 -5.38 -9.01 2.04
N ASP A 76 -6.12 -9.08 3.14
CA ASP A 76 -7.49 -9.57 3.09
C ASP A 76 -8.39 -8.64 2.28
N VAL A 77 -8.24 -7.34 2.46
CA VAL A 77 -9.02 -6.38 1.70
C VAL A 77 -8.69 -6.50 0.22
N ARG A 78 -7.41 -6.63 -0.11
CA ARG A 78 -7.03 -6.78 -1.50
C ARG A 78 -7.59 -8.05 -2.12
N ARG A 79 -7.56 -9.14 -1.38
CA ARG A 79 -8.10 -10.40 -1.88
C ARG A 79 -9.60 -10.29 -2.12
N ASP A 80 -10.30 -9.63 -1.22
CA ASP A 80 -11.74 -9.47 -1.38
C ASP A 80 -12.06 -8.66 -2.63
N LEU A 81 -11.31 -7.61 -2.88
CA LEU A 81 -11.53 -6.81 -4.08
C LEU A 81 -11.28 -7.61 -5.34
N CYS A 82 -10.23 -8.43 -5.34
CA CYS A 82 -9.93 -9.23 -6.52
C CYS A 82 -10.97 -10.31 -6.75
N VAL A 83 -11.50 -10.88 -5.67
CA VAL A 83 -12.48 -11.94 -5.82
C VAL A 83 -13.84 -11.38 -6.18
N GLY A 84 -14.11 -10.17 -5.81
CA GLY A 84 -15.41 -9.58 -6.05
C GLY A 84 -15.70 -9.23 -7.48
N ASP A 85 -14.74 -9.43 -8.34
CA ASP A 85 -14.99 -9.09 -9.75
C ASP A 85 -15.83 -10.12 -10.44
#